data_506cbee0e11633cef20320215844bbd1
#
_entry.id   506cbee0e11633cef20320215844bbd1
#
_cell.length_a   1.000
_cell.length_b   1.000
_cell.length_c   1.000
_cell.angle_alpha   90.00
_cell.angle_beta   90.00
_cell.angle_gamma   90.00
#
_symmetry.space_group_name_H-M   'P 1'
#
loop_
_entity.id
_entity.type
_entity.pdbx_description
1 polymer ?
#
loop_
_entity_poly.entity_id
_entity_poly.type
_entity_poly.pdbx_seq_one_letter_code
_entity_poly.pdbx_strand_id
1 'polypeptide(L)'
;NDVRILSHQIHRWIENSPNKKKIDSVTGANAWIIGYISDKTKNNEDVFQKDLEKNFEITRSTASKVVNLMVEKGMVERQSVPWDARLKKLVLTDKGREINELMLEDFSVVEETLSKGFSEQELEQFFDYMHRMQKNMKDGFCNIGLKNKKQEENKT
;
A
#
# COMPACT_ATOMS: atom_id res chain seq x y z
N ASN A 1 21.97 7.60 -5.15
CA ASN A 1 21.74 8.57 -4.07
C ASN A 1 20.46 9.38 -4.29
N ASP A 2 20.15 9.78 -5.53
CA ASP A 2 19.04 10.68 -5.87
C ASP A 2 17.66 10.09 -5.57
N VAL A 3 17.45 8.79 -5.84
CA VAL A 3 16.22 8.08 -5.48
C VAL A 3 15.95 8.16 -3.97
N ARG A 4 16.99 8.01 -3.14
CA ARG A 4 16.86 8.12 -1.68
C ARG A 4 16.53 9.55 -1.26
N ILE A 5 17.14 10.53 -1.86
CA ILE A 5 16.90 11.95 -1.57
C ILE A 5 15.45 12.30 -1.92
N LEU A 6 14.99 11.96 -3.13
CA LEU A 6 13.62 12.21 -3.57
C LEU A 6 12.60 11.50 -2.68
N SER A 7 12.82 10.22 -2.38
CA SER A 7 11.96 9.46 -1.45
C SER A 7 11.85 10.14 -0.09
N HIS A 8 12.98 10.64 0.46
CA HIS A 8 12.98 11.36 1.74
C HIS A 8 12.23 12.70 1.66
N GLN A 9 12.37 13.44 0.56
CA GLN A 9 11.65 14.69 0.34
C GLN A 9 10.13 14.47 0.26
N ILE A 10 9.70 13.48 -0.50
CA ILE A 10 8.28 13.07 -0.59
C ILE A 10 7.76 12.68 0.80
N HIS A 11 8.50 11.83 1.53
CA HIS A 11 8.11 11.42 2.87
C HIS A 11 7.95 12.60 3.83
N ARG A 12 8.92 13.52 3.85
CA ARG A 12 8.84 14.74 4.66
C ARG A 12 7.65 15.62 4.31
N TRP A 13 7.30 15.68 3.03
CA TRP A 13 6.15 16.45 2.58
C TRP A 13 4.86 15.82 3.13
N ILE A 14 4.68 14.51 2.96
CA ILE A 14 3.51 13.78 3.48
C ILE A 14 3.41 13.91 5.00
N GLU A 15 4.52 13.76 5.73
CA GLU A 15 4.54 13.92 7.19
C GLU A 15 4.12 15.32 7.68
N ASN A 16 4.26 16.34 6.84
CA ASN A 16 3.86 17.72 7.15
C ASN A 16 2.57 18.14 6.43
N SER A 17 1.88 17.23 5.75
CA SER A 17 0.65 17.55 5.03
C SER A 17 -0.48 18.01 5.98
N PRO A 18 -1.40 18.84 5.50
CA PRO A 18 -2.53 19.31 6.31
C PRO A 18 -3.39 18.18 6.87
N ASN A 19 -3.55 17.09 6.09
CA ASN A 19 -4.42 15.96 6.44
C ASN A 19 -3.73 14.93 7.35
N LYS A 20 -2.40 14.95 7.46
CA LYS A 20 -1.61 13.95 8.20
C LYS A 20 -2.10 13.71 9.62
N LYS A 21 -2.31 14.78 10.38
CA LYS A 21 -2.77 14.67 11.77
C LYS A 21 -4.14 13.99 11.87
N LYS A 22 -5.06 14.31 10.95
CA LYS A 22 -6.39 13.71 10.90
C LYS A 22 -6.31 12.24 10.52
N ILE A 23 -5.53 11.90 9.51
CA ILE A 23 -5.29 10.53 9.07
C ILE A 23 -4.69 9.70 10.22
N ASP A 24 -3.60 10.14 10.83
CA ASP A 24 -2.90 9.41 11.89
C ASP A 24 -3.71 9.25 13.16
N SER A 25 -4.52 10.25 13.54
CA SER A 25 -5.39 10.15 14.72
C SER A 25 -6.36 8.96 14.62
N VAL A 26 -6.70 8.57 13.40
CA VAL A 26 -7.65 7.46 13.13
C VAL A 26 -6.92 6.16 12.79
N THR A 27 -5.90 6.23 11.93
CA THR A 27 -5.23 5.04 11.37
C THR A 27 -3.97 4.64 12.12
N GLY A 28 -3.32 5.57 12.82
CA GLY A 28 -1.94 5.41 13.25
C GLY A 28 -1.04 5.18 12.04
N ALA A 29 -0.07 4.27 12.17
CA ALA A 29 0.85 3.91 11.08
C ALA A 29 0.23 2.95 10.02
N ASN A 30 -1.09 2.73 10.03
CA ASN A 30 -1.73 1.68 9.23
C ASN A 30 -2.59 2.21 8.07
N ALA A 31 -2.43 3.47 7.67
CA ALA A 31 -3.17 4.10 6.58
C ALA A 31 -3.03 3.34 5.23
N TRP A 32 -1.89 2.69 5.02
CA TRP A 32 -1.59 1.91 3.82
C TRP A 32 -2.64 0.82 3.49
N ILE A 33 -3.29 0.24 4.51
CA ILE A 33 -4.34 -0.79 4.29
C ILE A 33 -5.58 -0.18 3.62
N ILE A 34 -5.92 1.06 3.99
CA ILE A 34 -7.06 1.79 3.42
C ILE A 34 -6.81 2.05 1.93
N GLY A 35 -5.63 2.59 1.59
CA GLY A 35 -5.23 2.81 0.20
C GLY A 35 -5.24 1.53 -0.63
N TYR A 36 -4.71 0.43 -0.08
CA TYR A 36 -4.67 -0.86 -0.77
C TYR A 36 -6.08 -1.40 -1.05
N ILE A 37 -6.98 -1.40 -0.05
CA ILE A 37 -8.36 -1.87 -0.25
C ILE A 37 -9.08 -0.98 -1.27
N SER A 38 -8.89 0.34 -1.22
CA SER A 38 -9.49 1.28 -2.17
C SER A 38 -9.04 1.00 -3.61
N ASP A 39 -7.73 0.84 -3.82
CA ASP A 39 -7.17 0.57 -5.15
C ASP A 39 -7.71 -0.74 -5.75
N LYS A 40 -7.69 -1.81 -4.96
CA LYS A 40 -8.25 -3.10 -5.38
C LYS A 40 -9.74 -3.04 -5.70
N THR A 41 -10.51 -2.36 -4.87
CA THR A 41 -11.96 -2.19 -5.08
C THR A 41 -12.27 -1.42 -6.37
N LYS A 42 -11.48 -0.38 -6.71
CA LYS A 42 -11.61 0.35 -7.98
C LYS A 42 -11.41 -0.55 -9.20
N ASN A 43 -10.55 -1.57 -9.06
CA ASN A 43 -10.29 -2.57 -10.10
C ASN A 43 -11.25 -3.77 -10.07
N ASN A 44 -12.35 -3.69 -9.29
CA ASN A 44 -13.31 -4.78 -9.07
C ASN A 44 -12.69 -6.06 -8.49
N GLU A 45 -11.63 -5.92 -7.69
CA GLU A 45 -10.97 -7.01 -7.00
C GLU A 45 -11.41 -7.06 -5.53
N ASP A 46 -11.85 -8.24 -5.05
CA ASP A 46 -12.09 -8.46 -3.63
C ASP A 46 -10.78 -8.62 -2.87
N VAL A 47 -10.70 -8.00 -1.69
CA VAL A 47 -9.51 -8.05 -0.82
C VAL A 47 -9.78 -8.94 0.38
N PHE A 48 -8.88 -9.86 0.66
CA PHE A 48 -8.88 -10.71 1.83
C PHE A 48 -7.63 -10.46 2.70
N GLN A 49 -7.67 -10.88 3.95
CA GLN A 49 -6.50 -10.73 4.84
C GLN A 49 -5.23 -11.37 4.25
N LYS A 50 -5.34 -12.53 3.59
CA LYS A 50 -4.20 -13.20 2.94
C LYS A 50 -3.53 -12.36 1.85
N ASP A 51 -4.27 -11.45 1.21
CA ASP A 51 -3.72 -10.59 0.19
C ASP A 51 -2.83 -9.50 0.80
N LEU A 52 -3.19 -9.03 2.01
CA LEU A 52 -2.33 -8.14 2.80
C LEU A 52 -1.05 -8.86 3.23
N GLU A 53 -1.16 -10.10 3.71
CA GLU A 53 -0.01 -10.93 4.11
C GLU A 53 0.98 -11.07 2.94
N LYS A 54 0.48 -11.36 1.76
CA LYS A 54 1.27 -11.57 0.55
C LYS A 54 1.84 -10.26 -0.01
N ASN A 55 1.00 -9.21 -0.13
CA ASN A 55 1.40 -7.98 -0.81
C ASN A 55 2.39 -7.15 0.02
N PHE A 56 2.25 -7.17 1.34
CA PHE A 56 3.10 -6.40 2.26
C PHE A 56 4.15 -7.25 2.98
N GLU A 57 4.26 -8.54 2.64
CA GLU A 57 5.22 -9.49 3.23
C GLU A 57 5.16 -9.50 4.77
N ILE A 58 3.95 -9.36 5.32
CA ILE A 58 3.70 -9.36 6.77
C ILE A 58 3.16 -10.71 7.24
N THR A 59 3.42 -11.02 8.51
CA THR A 59 2.90 -12.25 9.11
C THR A 59 1.38 -12.20 9.25
N ARG A 60 0.75 -13.37 9.26
CA ARG A 60 -0.69 -13.54 9.52
C ARG A 60 -1.11 -12.84 10.82
N SER A 61 -0.29 -12.93 11.86
CA SER A 61 -0.55 -12.28 13.15
C SER A 61 -0.57 -10.75 13.01
N THR A 62 0.39 -10.18 12.27
CA THR A 62 0.45 -8.74 11.99
C THR A 62 -0.76 -8.29 11.17
N ALA A 63 -1.08 -8.98 10.07
CA ALA A 63 -2.24 -8.68 9.25
C ALA A 63 -3.54 -8.71 10.07
N SER A 64 -3.71 -9.75 10.90
CA SER A 64 -4.88 -9.87 11.77
C SER A 64 -5.00 -8.70 12.76
N LYS A 65 -3.91 -8.29 13.40
CA LYS A 65 -3.90 -7.14 14.33
C LYS A 65 -4.29 -5.85 13.63
N VAL A 66 -3.72 -5.58 12.45
CA VAL A 66 -4.00 -4.36 11.69
C VAL A 66 -5.46 -4.35 11.21
N VAL A 67 -5.96 -5.45 10.65
CA VAL A 67 -7.35 -5.55 10.21
C VAL A 67 -8.31 -5.39 11.38
N ASN A 68 -8.06 -6.02 12.53
CA ASN A 68 -8.89 -5.86 13.73
C ASN A 68 -8.94 -4.40 14.19
N LEU A 69 -7.80 -3.73 14.22
CA LEU A 69 -7.72 -2.31 14.58
C LEU A 69 -8.54 -1.43 13.61
N MET A 70 -8.47 -1.69 12.30
CA MET A 70 -9.24 -0.92 11.31
C MET A 70 -10.76 -1.19 11.42
N VAL A 71 -11.15 -2.43 11.75
CA VAL A 71 -12.55 -2.78 12.03
C VAL A 71 -13.04 -2.11 13.31
N GLU A 72 -12.27 -2.18 14.39
CA GLU A 72 -12.59 -1.55 15.67
C GLU A 72 -12.77 -0.02 15.52
N LYS A 73 -11.93 0.61 14.73
CA LYS A 73 -12.03 2.04 14.43
C LYS A 73 -13.13 2.40 13.41
N GLY A 74 -13.82 1.39 12.88
CA GLY A 74 -14.94 1.56 11.96
C GLY A 74 -14.56 2.03 10.56
N MET A 75 -13.32 1.78 10.10
CA MET A 75 -12.85 2.15 8.76
C MET A 75 -12.92 1.01 7.75
N VAL A 76 -12.89 -0.22 8.24
CA VAL A 76 -12.99 -1.44 7.44
C VAL A 76 -14.06 -2.33 8.04
N GLU A 77 -14.80 -3.02 7.21
CA GLU A 77 -15.71 -4.10 7.63
C GLU A 77 -15.38 -5.41 6.94
N ARG A 78 -15.79 -6.52 7.59
CA ARG A 78 -15.66 -7.86 7.05
C ARG A 78 -16.98 -8.32 6.49
N GLN A 79 -17.05 -8.56 5.19
CA GLN A 79 -18.23 -9.07 4.52
C GLN A 79 -18.07 -10.53 4.13
N SER A 80 -19.11 -11.34 4.35
CA SER A 80 -19.16 -12.74 3.87
C SER A 80 -19.21 -12.76 2.35
N VAL A 81 -18.59 -13.78 1.75
CA VAL A 81 -18.71 -14.03 0.32
C VAL A 81 -19.62 -15.24 0.09
N PRO A 82 -20.42 -15.27 -1.00
CA PRO A 82 -21.44 -16.30 -1.21
C PRO A 82 -20.87 -17.71 -1.38
N TRP A 83 -19.64 -17.84 -1.88
CA TRP A 83 -19.02 -19.12 -2.24
C TRP A 83 -18.24 -19.79 -1.10
N ASP A 84 -17.91 -19.08 -0.01
CA ASP A 84 -17.26 -19.66 1.17
C ASP A 84 -17.55 -18.81 2.42
N ALA A 85 -18.35 -19.35 3.31
CA ALA A 85 -18.75 -18.68 4.56
C ALA A 85 -17.57 -18.39 5.52
N ARG A 86 -16.45 -19.12 5.36
CA ARG A 86 -15.22 -18.91 6.16
C ARG A 86 -14.39 -17.74 5.67
N LEU A 87 -14.53 -17.36 4.42
CA LEU A 87 -13.84 -16.22 3.85
C LEU A 87 -14.59 -14.92 4.16
N LYS A 88 -13.84 -13.91 4.55
CA LYS A 88 -14.36 -12.56 4.77
C LYS A 88 -13.55 -11.58 3.95
N LYS A 89 -14.20 -10.94 2.99
CA LYS A 89 -13.59 -9.84 2.26
C LYS A 89 -13.58 -8.58 3.10
N LEU A 90 -12.56 -7.76 2.89
CA LEU A 90 -12.36 -6.48 3.55
C LEU A 90 -12.91 -5.38 2.66
N VAL A 91 -13.78 -4.54 3.21
CA VAL A 91 -14.44 -3.46 2.48
C VAL A 91 -14.30 -2.18 3.29
N LEU A 92 -14.05 -1.06 2.61
CA LEU A 92 -14.03 0.24 3.27
C LEU A 92 -15.46 0.66 3.65
N THR A 93 -15.60 1.15 4.86
CA THR A 93 -16.80 1.90 5.29
C THR A 93 -16.80 3.31 4.71
N ASP A 94 -17.87 4.07 4.92
CA ASP A 94 -17.89 5.50 4.54
C ASP A 94 -16.75 6.27 5.21
N LYS A 95 -16.52 6.03 6.49
CA LYS A 95 -15.38 6.62 7.22
C LYS A 95 -14.03 6.23 6.63
N GLY A 96 -13.86 4.97 6.22
CA GLY A 96 -12.66 4.52 5.52
C GLY A 96 -12.46 5.21 4.18
N ARG A 97 -13.54 5.45 3.44
CA ARG A 97 -13.52 6.20 2.17
C ARG A 97 -13.14 7.67 2.38
N GLU A 98 -13.71 8.34 3.38
CA GLU A 98 -13.33 9.72 3.74
C GLU A 98 -11.84 9.86 4.06
N ILE A 99 -11.27 8.94 4.82
CA ILE A 99 -9.83 8.92 5.10
C ILE A 99 -9.02 8.70 3.83
N ASN A 100 -9.47 7.81 2.95
CA ASN A 100 -8.82 7.58 1.66
C ASN A 100 -8.83 8.84 0.78
N GLU A 101 -9.92 9.58 0.76
CA GLU A 101 -10.01 10.84 0.01
C GLU A 101 -8.98 11.86 0.50
N LEU A 102 -8.82 12.03 1.81
CA LEU A 102 -7.79 12.90 2.37
C LEU A 102 -6.37 12.47 1.98
N MET A 103 -6.11 11.17 1.93
CA MET A 103 -4.82 10.65 1.46
C MET A 103 -4.61 10.95 -0.02
N LEU A 104 -5.64 10.80 -0.85
CA LEU A 104 -5.56 11.09 -2.28
C LEU A 104 -5.37 12.59 -2.56
N GLU A 105 -5.98 13.47 -1.77
CA GLU A 105 -5.74 14.92 -1.83
C GLU A 105 -4.27 15.24 -1.58
N ASP A 106 -3.68 14.69 -0.50
CA ASP A 106 -2.27 14.90 -0.19
C ASP A 106 -1.35 14.35 -1.30
N PHE A 107 -1.64 13.17 -1.83
CA PHE A 107 -0.87 12.59 -2.95
C PHE A 107 -1.00 13.42 -4.24
N SER A 108 -2.20 13.94 -4.54
CA SER A 108 -2.41 14.78 -5.72
C SER A 108 -1.51 16.03 -5.71
N VAL A 109 -1.37 16.68 -4.56
CA VAL A 109 -0.48 17.85 -4.42
C VAL A 109 1.01 17.46 -4.59
N VAL A 110 1.40 16.28 -4.09
CA VAL A 110 2.77 15.75 -4.32
C VAL A 110 2.99 15.50 -5.80
N GLU A 111 2.07 14.83 -6.48
CA GLU A 111 2.16 14.51 -7.91
C GLU A 111 2.23 15.78 -8.77
N GLU A 112 1.38 16.77 -8.49
CA GLU A 112 1.41 18.06 -9.19
C GLU A 112 2.74 18.78 -8.97
N THR A 113 3.27 18.75 -7.75
CA THR A 113 4.54 19.37 -7.42
C THR A 113 5.72 18.69 -8.13
N LEU A 114 5.70 17.36 -8.17
CA LEU A 114 6.76 16.57 -8.81
C LEU A 114 6.72 16.66 -10.33
N SER A 115 5.54 16.78 -10.93
CA SER A 115 5.36 16.83 -12.39
C SER A 115 5.57 18.22 -12.98
N LYS A 116 5.73 19.25 -12.14
CA LYS A 116 5.87 20.61 -12.60
C LYS A 116 7.09 20.80 -13.50
N GLY A 117 6.84 21.29 -14.72
CA GLY A 117 7.88 21.56 -15.70
C GLY A 117 8.22 20.38 -16.62
N PHE A 118 7.56 19.25 -16.46
CA PHE A 118 7.65 18.10 -17.36
C PHE A 118 6.51 18.11 -18.38
N SER A 119 6.82 17.71 -19.61
CA SER A 119 5.81 17.41 -20.64
C SER A 119 5.14 16.05 -20.36
N GLU A 120 3.98 15.82 -20.97
CA GLU A 120 3.28 14.51 -20.88
C GLU A 120 4.19 13.35 -21.34
N GLN A 121 4.94 13.53 -22.42
CA GLN A 121 5.86 12.52 -22.94
C GLN A 121 7.01 12.19 -21.97
N GLU A 122 7.56 13.19 -21.29
CA GLU A 122 8.61 12.98 -20.28
C GLU A 122 8.06 12.24 -19.06
N LEU A 123 6.84 12.56 -18.63
CA LEU A 123 6.18 11.85 -17.52
C LEU A 123 5.86 10.40 -17.90
N GLU A 124 5.32 10.15 -19.08
CA GLU A 124 5.03 8.81 -19.58
C GLU A 124 6.31 7.94 -19.63
N GLN A 125 7.40 8.50 -20.15
CA GLN A 125 8.70 7.83 -20.21
C GLN A 125 9.27 7.58 -18.80
N PHE A 126 9.13 8.55 -17.88
CA PHE A 126 9.54 8.40 -16.49
C PHE A 126 8.78 7.27 -15.78
N PHE A 127 7.45 7.19 -15.96
CA PHE A 127 6.66 6.11 -15.38
C PHE A 127 7.04 4.74 -15.96
N ASP A 128 7.33 4.63 -17.25
CA ASP A 128 7.84 3.38 -17.84
C ASP A 128 9.14 2.95 -17.16
N TYR A 129 10.10 3.87 -16.98
CA TYR A 129 11.34 3.56 -16.27
C TYR A 129 11.10 3.14 -14.82
N MET A 130 10.23 3.82 -14.11
CA MET A 130 9.88 3.48 -12.73
C MET A 130 9.25 2.08 -12.62
N HIS A 131 8.32 1.74 -13.51
CA HIS A 131 7.71 0.41 -13.54
C HIS A 131 8.75 -0.70 -13.82
N ARG A 132 9.68 -0.45 -14.73
CA ARG A 132 10.78 -1.38 -15.02
C ARG A 132 11.70 -1.56 -13.82
N MET A 133 12.05 -0.49 -13.11
CA MET A 133 12.85 -0.54 -11.88
C MET A 133 12.12 -1.31 -10.78
N GLN A 134 10.84 -1.05 -10.57
CA GLN A 134 10.01 -1.79 -9.60
C GLN A 134 9.95 -3.28 -9.91
N LYS A 135 9.79 -3.65 -11.18
CA LYS A 135 9.80 -5.04 -11.62
C LYS A 135 11.16 -5.70 -11.33
N ASN A 136 12.26 -5.04 -11.70
CA ASN A 136 13.60 -5.55 -11.43
C ASN A 136 13.86 -5.78 -9.93
N MET A 137 13.37 -4.88 -9.08
CA MET A 137 13.47 -5.06 -7.62
C MET A 137 12.70 -6.29 -7.15
N LYS A 138 11.45 -6.50 -7.61
CA LYS A 138 10.66 -7.69 -7.26
C LYS A 138 11.36 -8.98 -7.70
N ASP A 139 11.86 -9.02 -8.92
CA ASP A 139 12.56 -10.18 -9.47
C ASP A 139 13.88 -10.45 -8.72
N GLY A 140 14.58 -9.39 -8.30
CA GLY A 140 15.80 -9.46 -7.50
C GLY A 140 15.57 -10.06 -6.10
N PHE A 141 14.50 -9.67 -5.42
CA PHE A 141 14.13 -10.23 -4.11
C PHE A 141 13.76 -11.71 -4.20
N CYS A 142 13.03 -12.13 -5.23
CA CYS A 142 12.73 -13.55 -5.47
C CYS A 142 14.02 -14.38 -5.59
N ASN A 143 15.02 -13.88 -6.31
CA ASN A 143 16.30 -14.57 -6.50
C ASN A 143 17.14 -14.65 -5.22
N ILE A 144 17.10 -13.63 -4.36
CA ILE A 144 17.80 -13.63 -3.05
C ILE A 144 17.12 -14.63 -2.11
N GLY A 145 15.81 -14.68 -2.05
CA GLY A 145 15.07 -15.65 -1.23
C GLY A 145 15.33 -17.10 -1.62
N LEU A 146 15.46 -17.39 -2.91
CA LEU A 146 15.81 -18.72 -3.42
C LEU A 146 17.25 -19.12 -3.07
N LYS A 147 18.20 -18.17 -3.07
CA LYS A 147 19.59 -18.44 -2.68
C LYS A 147 19.71 -18.75 -1.18
N ASN A 148 18.99 -18.06 -0.34
CA ASN A 148 19.01 -18.29 1.11
C ASN A 148 18.42 -19.66 1.47
N LYS A 149 17.31 -20.10 0.84
CA LYS A 149 16.74 -21.44 1.04
C LYS A 149 17.72 -22.56 0.64
N LYS A 150 18.40 -22.43 -0.49
CA LYS A 150 19.39 -23.41 -0.94
C LYS A 150 20.62 -23.50 -0.01
N GLN A 151 20.97 -22.42 0.68
CA GLN A 151 22.07 -22.43 1.65
C GLN A 151 21.68 -23.08 2.99
N GLU A 152 20.41 -23.03 3.37
CA GLU A 152 19.88 -23.71 4.56
C GLU A 152 19.74 -25.21 4.33
N GLU A 153 19.26 -25.63 3.16
CA GLU A 153 19.16 -27.06 2.78
C GLU A 153 20.51 -27.76 2.65
N ASN A 154 21.59 -27.05 2.30
CA ASN A 154 22.93 -27.60 2.21
C ASN A 154 23.70 -27.65 3.56
N LYS A 155 23.10 -27.19 4.65
CA LYS A 155 23.67 -27.22 6.01
C LYS A 155 23.09 -28.31 6.92
N THR A 156 22.13 -29.09 6.41
CA THR A 156 21.47 -30.19 7.08
C THR A 156 21.97 -31.51 6.50
#